data_714f8296cd66ce7cc117bf43845dcfab
#
_entry.id   714f8296cd66ce7cc117bf43845dcfab
#
_cell.length_a   1.000
_cell.length_b   1.000
_cell.length_c   1.000
_cell.angle_alpha   90.00
_cell.angle_beta   90.00
_cell.angle_gamma   90.00
#
_symmetry.space_group_name_H-M   'P 1'
#
loop_
_entity.id
_entity.type
_entity.pdbx_description
1 polymer ?
#
loop_
_entity_poly.entity_id
_entity_poly.type
_entity_poly.pdbx_seq_one_letter_code
_entity_poly.pdbx_strand_id
1 'polypeptide(L)'
;MGCGSSNPHGLQLEVYRSGERVYADHTFDEKHLGAPGLAHGGAISAACDDIMGFTLWIARTPAVTRTLTVEYRQPVPLHTPIRLSAWIDHESDRLLHIAAAGSFDEQTYFTSSGVFVKVDVAHFRRYADVSTIDDFFANFTRSD
;
A
#
# COMPACT_ATOMS: atom_id res chain seq x y z
N MET A 1 11.35 4.06 -1.31
CA MET A 1 10.85 2.85 -0.66
C MET A 1 9.68 2.32 -1.47
N GLY A 2 9.80 1.20 -2.11
CA GLY A 2 8.75 0.58 -2.91
C GLY A 2 8.51 -0.84 -2.44
N CYS A 3 7.35 -1.39 -2.79
CA CYS A 3 6.97 -2.72 -2.37
C CYS A 3 7.20 -3.72 -3.51
N GLY A 4 8.42 -4.26 -3.60
CA GLY A 4 8.77 -5.31 -4.54
C GLY A 4 9.66 -6.32 -3.85
N SER A 5 9.54 -7.61 -4.22
CA SER A 5 10.33 -8.67 -3.61
C SER A 5 11.83 -8.49 -3.81
N SER A 6 12.21 -7.74 -4.85
CA SER A 6 13.62 -7.47 -5.18
C SER A 6 14.15 -6.18 -4.57
N ASN A 7 13.32 -5.37 -3.92
CA ASN A 7 13.76 -4.13 -3.29
C ASN A 7 14.07 -4.35 -1.80
N PRO A 8 15.35 -4.42 -1.39
CA PRO A 8 15.71 -4.69 0.01
C PRO A 8 15.35 -3.56 0.97
N HIS A 9 15.08 -2.35 0.46
CA HIS A 9 14.68 -1.20 1.28
C HIS A 9 13.16 -1.07 1.41
N GLY A 10 12.41 -1.83 0.64
CA GLY A 10 10.96 -1.88 0.71
C GLY A 10 10.46 -2.85 1.77
N LEU A 11 9.16 -2.88 1.96
CA LEU A 11 8.50 -3.80 2.90
C LEU A 11 8.38 -5.22 2.36
N GLN A 12 8.56 -5.39 1.05
CA GLN A 12 8.52 -6.69 0.36
C GLN A 12 7.22 -7.45 0.62
N LEU A 13 6.08 -6.74 0.55
CA LEU A 13 4.78 -7.35 0.80
C LEU A 13 4.42 -8.37 -0.28
N GLU A 14 4.00 -9.55 0.15
CA GLU A 14 3.36 -10.52 -0.71
C GLU A 14 1.86 -10.32 -0.61
N VAL A 15 1.25 -9.78 -1.68
CA VAL A 15 -0.13 -9.35 -1.67
C VAL A 15 -0.99 -10.33 -2.46
N TYR A 16 -2.12 -10.69 -1.88
CA TYR A 16 -3.14 -11.50 -2.53
C TYR A 16 -4.47 -10.77 -2.53
N ARG A 17 -5.29 -11.11 -3.53
CA ARG A 17 -6.62 -10.53 -3.70
C ARG A 17 -7.68 -11.52 -3.25
N SER A 18 -8.71 -11.01 -2.57
CA SER A 18 -9.92 -11.75 -2.27
C SER A 18 -11.12 -10.82 -2.47
N GLY A 19 -11.90 -11.07 -3.54
CA GLY A 19 -12.98 -10.18 -3.94
C GLY A 19 -12.44 -8.80 -4.32
N GLU A 20 -12.99 -7.77 -3.72
CA GLU A 20 -12.62 -6.38 -3.95
C GLU A 20 -11.56 -5.87 -2.97
N ARG A 21 -10.92 -6.76 -2.22
CA ARG A 21 -9.90 -6.42 -1.24
C ARG A 21 -8.57 -7.07 -1.55
N VAL A 22 -7.52 -6.40 -1.14
CA VAL A 22 -6.16 -6.95 -1.13
C VAL A 22 -5.69 -7.14 0.30
N TYR A 23 -4.86 -8.14 0.51
CA TYR A 23 -4.37 -8.55 1.83
C TYR A 23 -2.88 -8.84 1.76
N ALA A 24 -2.19 -8.59 2.86
CA ALA A 24 -0.83 -9.04 3.06
C ALA A 24 -0.60 -9.24 4.57
N ASP A 25 0.21 -10.22 4.92
CA ASP A 25 0.69 -10.34 6.29
C ASP A 25 2.10 -9.74 6.36
N HIS A 26 2.33 -8.89 7.35
CA HIS A 26 3.62 -8.24 7.53
C HIS A 26 4.01 -8.20 9.00
N THR A 27 5.27 -8.48 9.26
CA THR A 27 5.86 -8.42 10.60
C THR A 27 6.96 -7.36 10.60
N PHE A 28 6.76 -6.29 11.38
CA PHE A 28 7.79 -5.26 11.55
C PHE A 28 8.90 -5.79 12.45
N ASP A 29 10.13 -5.52 12.07
CA ASP A 29 11.31 -5.91 12.82
C ASP A 29 12.20 -4.69 13.13
N GLU A 30 13.42 -4.93 13.58
CA GLU A 30 14.35 -3.88 14.01
C GLU A 30 14.70 -2.88 12.91
N LYS A 31 14.53 -3.23 11.63
CA LYS A 31 14.74 -2.31 10.50
C LYS A 31 13.77 -1.13 10.55
N HIS A 32 12.62 -1.33 11.15
CA HIS A 32 11.55 -0.34 11.23
C HIS A 32 11.22 0.02 12.68
N LEU A 33 12.24 -0.04 13.55
CA LEU A 33 12.11 0.33 14.96
C LEU A 33 11.83 1.83 15.10
N GLY A 34 10.81 2.14 15.90
CA GLY A 34 10.50 3.50 16.35
C GLY A 34 10.84 3.66 17.83
N ALA A 35 9.83 3.80 18.69
CA ALA A 35 10.03 3.74 20.12
C ALA A 35 10.48 2.33 20.56
N PRO A 36 11.08 2.17 21.74
CA PRO A 36 11.59 0.87 22.16
C PRO A 36 10.56 -0.25 22.07
N GLY A 37 10.89 -1.28 21.28
CA GLY A 37 10.03 -2.44 21.06
C GLY A 37 8.84 -2.24 20.12
N LEU A 38 8.70 -1.07 19.51
CA LEU A 38 7.54 -0.72 18.71
C LEU A 38 7.94 -0.38 17.27
N ALA A 39 7.03 -0.69 16.35
CA ALA A 39 7.19 -0.30 14.95
C ALA A 39 7.10 1.22 14.80
N HIS A 40 7.95 1.78 13.94
CA HIS A 40 7.97 3.20 13.63
C HIS A 40 6.68 3.61 12.91
N GLY A 41 6.07 4.73 13.33
CA GLY A 41 4.84 5.24 12.72
C GLY A 41 4.99 5.49 11.22
N GLY A 42 6.14 5.98 10.79
CA GLY A 42 6.44 6.15 9.37
C GLY A 42 6.48 4.83 8.59
N ALA A 43 6.96 3.75 9.20
CA ALA A 43 6.95 2.43 8.57
C ALA A 43 5.52 1.90 8.44
N ILE A 44 4.68 2.13 9.44
CA ILE A 44 3.25 1.79 9.38
C ILE A 44 2.56 2.58 8.28
N SER A 45 2.84 3.87 8.16
CA SER A 45 2.29 4.71 7.08
C SER A 45 2.72 4.22 5.72
N ALA A 46 3.99 3.83 5.57
CA ALA A 46 4.49 3.24 4.32
C ALA A 46 3.77 1.94 3.98
N ALA A 47 3.50 1.09 4.97
CA ALA A 47 2.74 -0.14 4.77
C ALA A 47 1.31 0.15 4.30
N CYS A 48 0.66 1.17 4.86
CA CYS A 48 -0.66 1.60 4.42
C CYS A 48 -0.64 2.09 2.97
N ASP A 49 0.31 2.94 2.63
CA ASP A 49 0.45 3.45 1.26
C ASP A 49 0.72 2.31 0.27
N ASP A 50 1.62 1.41 0.60
CA ASP A 50 1.96 0.28 -0.26
C ASP A 50 0.77 -0.64 -0.48
N ILE A 51 0.06 -1.05 0.57
CA ILE A 51 -1.09 -1.95 0.41
C ILE A 51 -2.23 -1.27 -0.36
N MET A 52 -2.43 0.04 -0.18
CA MET A 52 -3.40 0.80 -0.95
C MET A 52 -3.04 0.81 -2.44
N GLY A 53 -1.75 0.93 -2.75
CA GLY A 53 -1.27 0.91 -4.14
C GLY A 53 -1.64 -0.37 -4.89
N PHE A 54 -1.75 -1.49 -4.21
CA PHE A 54 -2.17 -2.74 -4.84
C PHE A 54 -3.65 -2.76 -5.22
N THR A 55 -4.49 -1.91 -4.64
CA THR A 55 -5.89 -1.79 -5.06
C THR A 55 -6.03 -1.18 -6.46
N LEU A 56 -5.01 -0.47 -6.92
CA LEU A 56 -5.00 0.12 -8.27
C LEU A 56 -5.08 -0.95 -9.35
N TRP A 57 -4.58 -2.15 -9.09
CA TRP A 57 -4.71 -3.27 -10.01
C TRP A 57 -6.17 -3.73 -10.15
N ILE A 58 -6.95 -3.64 -9.07
CA ILE A 58 -8.38 -3.94 -9.11
C ILE A 58 -9.11 -2.87 -9.92
N ALA A 59 -8.78 -1.60 -9.68
CA ALA A 59 -9.34 -0.48 -10.42
C ALA A 59 -8.88 -0.43 -11.88
N ARG A 60 -7.76 -1.08 -12.19
CA ARG A 60 -7.11 -1.05 -13.51
C ARG A 60 -6.80 0.37 -13.97
N THR A 61 -6.44 1.22 -13.03
CA THR A 61 -6.20 2.64 -13.26
C THR A 61 -4.93 3.06 -12.52
N PRO A 62 -3.93 3.59 -13.22
CA PRO A 62 -2.78 4.19 -12.55
C PRO A 62 -3.21 5.41 -11.75
N ALA A 63 -2.64 5.57 -10.58
CA ALA A 63 -2.90 6.72 -9.74
C ALA A 63 -1.69 7.00 -8.84
N VAL A 64 -1.61 8.21 -8.34
CA VAL A 64 -0.55 8.62 -7.41
C VAL A 64 -1.18 9.12 -6.11
N THR A 65 -0.50 8.87 -5.00
CA THR A 65 -0.95 9.29 -3.68
C THR A 65 -0.95 10.80 -3.59
N ARG A 66 -2.09 11.37 -3.22
CA ARG A 66 -2.25 12.81 -2.95
C ARG A 66 -2.23 13.09 -1.45
N THR A 67 -3.03 12.35 -0.69
CA THR A 67 -3.11 12.46 0.76
C THR A 67 -3.17 11.09 1.37
N LEU A 68 -2.61 10.99 2.56
CA LEU A 68 -2.64 9.78 3.36
C LEU A 68 -2.88 10.18 4.82
N THR A 69 -3.90 9.61 5.43
CA THR A 69 -4.21 9.83 6.84
C THR A 69 -4.14 8.49 7.55
N VAL A 70 -3.37 8.40 8.61
CA VAL A 70 -3.25 7.18 9.41
C VAL A 70 -3.69 7.46 10.82
N GLU A 71 -4.58 6.62 11.33
CA GLU A 71 -4.98 6.63 12.72
C GLU A 71 -4.33 5.45 13.44
N TYR A 72 -3.45 5.75 14.37
CA TYR A 72 -2.75 4.75 15.17
C TYR A 72 -3.58 4.48 16.43
N ARG A 73 -4.29 3.37 16.44
CA ARG A 73 -5.19 3.02 17.56
C ARG A 73 -4.48 2.35 18.70
N GLN A 74 -3.46 1.54 18.38
CA GLN A 74 -2.66 0.84 19.36
C GLN A 74 -1.20 0.78 18.90
N PRO A 75 -0.24 0.81 19.84
CA PRO A 75 1.16 0.55 19.48
C PRO A 75 1.30 -0.82 18.82
N VAL A 76 2.12 -0.89 17.79
CA VAL A 76 2.41 -2.15 17.09
C VAL A 76 3.74 -2.70 17.61
N PRO A 77 3.73 -3.76 18.43
CA PRO A 77 4.97 -4.38 18.87
C PRO A 77 5.72 -4.99 17.71
N LEU A 78 7.04 -4.91 17.73
CA LEU A 78 7.87 -5.65 16.79
C LEU A 78 7.57 -7.14 16.87
N HIS A 79 7.78 -7.86 15.77
CA HIS A 79 7.60 -9.31 15.68
C HIS A 79 6.15 -9.78 15.84
N THR A 80 5.18 -8.86 15.69
CA THR A 80 3.76 -9.20 15.68
C THR A 80 3.29 -9.31 14.23
N PRO A 81 2.73 -10.46 13.79
CA PRO A 81 2.25 -10.61 12.41
C PRO A 81 0.96 -9.81 12.23
N ILE A 82 1.06 -8.70 11.51
CA ILE A 82 -0.07 -7.82 11.22
C ILE A 82 -0.68 -8.21 9.88
N ARG A 83 -1.99 -8.39 9.85
CA ARG A 83 -2.73 -8.51 8.61
C ARG A 83 -3.09 -7.13 8.09
N LEU A 84 -2.51 -6.79 6.95
CA LEU A 84 -2.85 -5.59 6.20
C LEU A 84 -3.99 -5.90 5.25
N SER A 85 -4.93 -4.97 5.12
CA SER A 85 -5.98 -5.06 4.11
C SER A 85 -6.24 -3.68 3.52
N ALA A 86 -6.66 -3.62 2.27
CA ALA A 86 -7.05 -2.38 1.62
C ALA A 86 -8.18 -2.63 0.62
N TRP A 87 -8.98 -1.60 0.40
CA TRP A 87 -10.11 -1.64 -0.52
C TRP A 87 -10.42 -0.23 -1.02
N ILE A 88 -11.03 -0.17 -2.20
CA ILE A 88 -11.51 1.09 -2.75
C ILE A 88 -12.85 1.40 -2.11
N ASP A 89 -12.90 2.52 -1.39
CA ASP A 89 -14.08 2.96 -0.67
C ASP A 89 -15.00 3.78 -1.56
N HIS A 90 -14.42 4.64 -2.41
CA HIS A 90 -15.17 5.49 -3.32
C HIS A 90 -14.32 5.85 -4.53
N GLU A 91 -14.96 5.96 -5.69
CA GLU A 91 -14.31 6.33 -6.94
C GLU A 91 -15.08 7.45 -7.63
N SER A 92 -14.36 8.44 -8.13
CA SER A 92 -14.88 9.48 -9.01
C SER A 92 -14.08 9.52 -10.31
N ASP A 93 -14.38 10.45 -11.22
CA ASP A 93 -13.69 10.54 -12.51
C ASP A 93 -12.18 10.74 -12.36
N ARG A 94 -11.74 11.48 -11.32
CA ARG A 94 -10.34 11.84 -11.13
C ARG A 94 -9.70 11.23 -9.90
N LEU A 95 -10.47 10.79 -8.94
CA LEU A 95 -9.97 10.40 -7.62
C LEU A 95 -10.39 8.98 -7.25
N LEU A 96 -9.51 8.31 -6.53
CA LEU A 96 -9.80 7.07 -5.81
C LEU A 96 -9.63 7.34 -4.31
N HIS A 97 -10.66 7.04 -3.54
CA HIS A 97 -10.60 7.04 -2.08
C HIS A 97 -10.40 5.61 -1.62
N ILE A 98 -9.26 5.34 -1.02
CA ILE A 98 -8.85 3.99 -0.64
C ILE A 98 -8.70 3.93 0.86
N ALA A 99 -9.18 2.85 1.45
CA ALA A 99 -9.07 2.60 2.88
C ALA A 99 -8.13 1.41 3.12
N ALA A 100 -7.48 1.42 4.27
CA ALA A 100 -6.64 0.31 4.71
C ALA A 100 -6.75 0.11 6.21
N ALA A 101 -6.41 -1.09 6.65
CA ALA A 101 -6.37 -1.42 8.06
C ALA A 101 -5.27 -2.45 8.34
N GLY A 102 -4.75 -2.40 9.56
CA GLY A 102 -3.84 -3.43 10.07
C GLY A 102 -4.42 -4.04 11.33
N SER A 103 -4.45 -5.36 11.40
CA SER A 103 -5.05 -6.09 12.51
C SER A 103 -4.23 -7.31 12.91
N PHE A 104 -4.41 -7.72 14.16
CA PHE A 104 -3.88 -8.97 14.69
C PHE A 104 -4.82 -9.45 15.80
N ASP A 105 -5.13 -10.74 15.80
CA ASP A 105 -5.94 -11.36 16.84
C ASP A 105 -7.26 -10.62 17.07
N GLU A 106 -7.97 -10.31 15.98
CA GLU A 106 -9.27 -9.62 15.95
C GLU A 106 -9.22 -8.16 16.46
N GLN A 107 -8.03 -7.63 16.73
CA GLN A 107 -7.86 -6.23 17.11
C GLN A 107 -7.32 -5.42 15.95
N THR A 108 -7.90 -4.24 15.75
CA THR A 108 -7.41 -3.25 14.80
C THR A 108 -6.36 -2.38 15.48
N TYR A 109 -5.14 -2.39 14.96
CA TYR A 109 -4.03 -1.59 15.46
C TYR A 109 -3.97 -0.21 14.81
N PHE A 110 -4.32 -0.14 13.54
CA PHE A 110 -4.35 1.13 12.81
C PHE A 110 -5.32 1.04 11.65
N THR A 111 -5.84 2.21 11.26
CA THR A 111 -6.65 2.38 10.05
C THR A 111 -6.08 3.53 9.25
N SER A 112 -6.39 3.55 7.96
CA SER A 112 -5.87 4.56 7.07
C SER A 112 -6.88 4.89 6.00
N SER A 113 -6.85 6.14 5.54
CA SER A 113 -7.57 6.58 4.35
C SER A 113 -6.61 7.34 3.44
N GLY A 114 -6.72 7.11 2.15
CA GLY A 114 -5.89 7.77 1.17
C GLY A 114 -6.70 8.31 0.01
N VAL A 115 -6.28 9.43 -0.54
CA VAL A 115 -6.82 9.96 -1.78
C VAL A 115 -5.75 9.83 -2.84
N PHE A 116 -6.07 9.12 -3.92
CA PHE A 116 -5.19 8.90 -5.04
C PHE A 116 -5.75 9.63 -6.26
N VAL A 117 -4.88 10.33 -6.99
CA VAL A 117 -5.24 11.03 -8.22
C VAL A 117 -4.96 10.10 -9.39
N LYS A 118 -5.99 9.84 -10.19
CA LYS A 118 -5.83 9.07 -11.43
C LYS A 118 -4.94 9.82 -12.40
N VAL A 119 -4.02 9.11 -13.00
CA VAL A 119 -3.08 9.65 -13.98
C VAL A 119 -3.04 8.73 -15.20
N ASP A 120 -2.61 9.27 -16.34
CA ASP A 120 -2.35 8.46 -17.52
C ASP A 120 -0.86 8.10 -17.63
N VAL A 121 -0.53 7.24 -18.58
CA VAL A 121 0.85 6.82 -18.81
C VAL A 121 1.75 8.01 -19.15
N ALA A 122 1.21 9.04 -19.83
CA ALA A 122 1.97 10.23 -20.21
C ALA A 122 2.50 11.01 -19.00
N HIS A 123 1.83 10.92 -17.84
CA HIS A 123 2.28 11.55 -16.61
C HIS A 123 3.70 11.09 -16.23
N PHE A 124 4.00 9.80 -16.42
CA PHE A 124 5.28 9.22 -16.00
C PHE A 124 6.41 9.47 -17.01
N ARG A 125 6.10 9.89 -18.24
CA ARG A 125 7.13 10.18 -19.27
C ARG A 125 8.06 11.30 -18.88
N ARG A 126 7.66 12.14 -17.94
CA ARG A 126 8.50 13.22 -17.39
C ARG A 126 9.58 12.70 -16.45
N TYR A 127 9.43 11.48 -15.91
CA TYR A 127 10.23 10.97 -14.81
C TYR A 127 10.94 9.66 -15.13
N ALA A 128 10.49 8.92 -16.13
CA ALA A 128 11.03 7.61 -16.47
C ALA A 128 11.05 7.39 -17.98
N ASP A 129 11.93 6.48 -18.42
CA ASP A 129 11.97 6.07 -19.83
C ASP A 129 10.80 5.14 -20.19
N VAL A 130 10.62 4.92 -21.51
CA VAL A 130 9.50 4.13 -22.03
C VAL A 130 9.53 2.68 -21.51
N SER A 131 10.71 2.07 -21.45
CA SER A 131 10.82 0.66 -21.01
C SER A 131 10.42 0.50 -19.55
N THR A 132 10.84 1.40 -18.67
CA THR A 132 10.45 1.41 -17.25
C THR A 132 8.95 1.57 -17.09
N ILE A 133 8.34 2.48 -17.88
CA ILE A 133 6.90 2.72 -17.86
C ILE A 133 6.16 1.48 -18.34
N ASP A 134 6.58 0.89 -19.45
CA ASP A 134 5.92 -0.28 -20.03
C ASP A 134 5.99 -1.49 -19.07
N ASP A 135 7.12 -1.71 -18.44
CA ASP A 135 7.30 -2.79 -17.48
C ASP A 135 6.37 -2.62 -16.26
N PHE A 136 6.27 -1.41 -15.76
CA PHE A 136 5.41 -1.12 -14.62
C PHE A 136 3.93 -1.33 -14.98
N PHE A 137 3.49 -0.80 -16.13
CA PHE A 137 2.08 -0.86 -16.53
C PHE A 137 1.66 -2.19 -17.15
N ALA A 138 2.59 -3.06 -17.50
CA ALA A 138 2.26 -4.41 -17.95
C ALA A 138 1.38 -5.16 -16.95
N ASN A 139 1.55 -4.89 -15.67
CA ASN A 139 0.77 -5.50 -14.60
C ASN A 139 -0.70 -5.06 -14.58
N PHE A 140 -1.02 -3.87 -15.13
CA PHE A 140 -2.41 -3.37 -15.18
C PHE A 140 -3.21 -3.99 -16.34
N THR A 141 -2.54 -4.59 -17.30
CA THR A 141 -3.18 -5.18 -18.47
C THR A 141 -3.28 -6.70 -18.41
N ARG A 142 -2.64 -7.33 -17.43
CA ARG A 142 -2.74 -8.78 -17.24
C ARG A 142 -4.14 -9.14 -16.75
N SER A 143 -4.76 -10.06 -17.47
CA SER A 143 -5.97 -10.71 -16.97
C SER A 143 -5.56 -11.75 -15.95
N ASP A 144 -6.15 -11.70 -14.80
CA ASP A 144 -5.93 -12.70 -13.75
C ASP A 144 -6.53 -14.05 -14.14
#